data_2f7dd53de03cf0006f30de588c97be08
#
_entry.id   2f7dd53de03cf0006f30de588c97be08
#
_cell.length_a   1.000
_cell.length_b   1.000
_cell.length_c   1.000
_cell.angle_alpha   90.00
_cell.angle_beta   90.00
_cell.angle_gamma   90.00
#
_symmetry.space_group_name_H-M   'P 1'
#
loop_
_entity.id
_entity.type
_entity.pdbx_description
1 polymer ?
#
loop_
_entity_poly.entity_id
_entity_poly.type
_entity_poly.pdbx_seq_one_letter_code
_entity_poly.pdbx_strand_id
1 'polypeptide(L)'
;MKMKGLGTYTILFAFVAAVLLAGCAGSRGAAGACEGSAECIQEQARPDSLRAKFQLNITQEDGKVQEFDAVLFSVPGKRYRLELTGPLGIGVASMLWTETGWQMVFPTEKLYVKGNGYMVGLLNDNTLPLVHIHQVAALFEGKLLPERFEKTGSKDSSGVTVVSAKESTGRLFSYGEKDGRVQWLLRTGRDGKPEKTVFLDEGTLEGRAMPKNIRFERDGKVFLEIFIKKVTHGKSFSLGTWRLNIPKSFKAVGE
;
A
#
# COMPACT_ATOMS: atom_id res chain seq x y z
N MET A 1 -17.30 61.57 46.94
CA MET A 1 -16.38 60.97 45.97
C MET A 1 -17.15 59.89 45.17
N LYS A 2 -17.40 60.13 43.91
CA LYS A 2 -18.35 59.32 43.06
C LYS A 2 -17.66 58.05 42.57
N MET A 3 -18.18 56.90 42.99
CA MET A 3 -17.83 55.59 42.33
C MET A 3 -18.60 55.48 41.01
N LYS A 4 -17.97 55.80 39.92
CA LYS A 4 -18.43 55.47 38.53
C LYS A 4 -17.35 54.53 37.97
N GLY A 5 -17.70 53.28 37.65
CA GLY A 5 -16.77 52.46 36.89
C GLY A 5 -16.99 50.95 36.98
N LEU A 6 -18.00 50.45 37.76
CA LEU A 6 -18.14 48.98 37.95
C LEU A 6 -19.13 48.30 36.97
N GLY A 7 -19.91 49.08 36.21
CA GLY A 7 -20.96 48.53 35.33
C GLY A 7 -20.47 48.11 33.94
N THR A 8 -19.39 48.71 33.45
CA THR A 8 -18.98 48.50 32.05
C THR A 8 -18.18 47.21 31.86
N TYR A 9 -17.42 46.76 32.89
CA TYR A 9 -16.62 45.51 32.83
C TYR A 9 -17.47 44.25 32.96
N THR A 10 -18.61 44.34 33.71
CA THR A 10 -19.49 43.16 33.88
C THR A 10 -20.24 42.80 32.59
N ILE A 11 -20.61 43.78 31.82
CA ILE A 11 -21.30 43.57 30.51
C ILE A 11 -20.30 43.00 29.48
N LEU A 12 -19.05 43.48 29.49
CA LEU A 12 -18.03 42.98 28.56
C LEU A 12 -17.65 41.50 28.83
N PHE A 13 -17.60 41.12 30.12
CA PHE A 13 -17.30 39.75 30.52
C PHE A 13 -18.45 38.79 30.17
N ALA A 14 -19.69 39.21 30.29
CA ALA A 14 -20.86 38.42 29.88
C ALA A 14 -20.92 38.21 28.37
N PHE A 15 -20.48 39.19 27.57
CA PHE A 15 -20.48 39.08 26.10
C PHE A 15 -19.35 38.15 25.62
N VAL A 16 -18.16 38.18 26.22
CA VAL A 16 -17.05 37.30 25.92
C VAL A 16 -17.35 35.83 26.32
N ALA A 17 -18.03 35.63 27.47
CA ALA A 17 -18.43 34.28 27.88
C ALA A 17 -19.51 33.69 26.96
N ALA A 18 -20.43 34.50 26.42
CA ALA A 18 -21.46 34.06 25.46
C ALA A 18 -20.87 33.66 24.10
N VAL A 19 -19.83 34.37 23.64
CA VAL A 19 -19.13 34.03 22.38
C VAL A 19 -18.31 32.76 22.50
N LEU A 20 -17.73 32.46 23.67
CA LEU A 20 -16.98 31.24 23.90
C LEU A 20 -17.86 29.97 24.04
N LEU A 21 -19.12 30.13 24.47
CA LEU A 21 -20.08 29.02 24.54
C LEU A 21 -20.76 28.72 23.20
N ALA A 22 -20.81 29.68 22.26
CA ALA A 22 -21.33 29.48 20.91
C ALA A 22 -20.31 28.75 19.97
N GLY A 23 -19.04 28.69 20.36
CA GLY A 23 -17.96 28.07 19.53
C GLY A 23 -17.86 26.53 19.61
N CYS A 24 -18.61 25.85 20.47
CA CYS A 24 -18.54 24.39 20.62
C CYS A 24 -19.73 23.60 20.03
N ALA A 25 -20.67 24.26 19.35
CA ALA A 25 -21.85 23.60 18.77
C ALA A 25 -21.83 23.52 17.24
N GLY A 26 -20.65 23.45 16.61
CA GLY A 26 -20.53 23.56 15.16
C GLY A 26 -19.65 22.57 14.44
N SER A 27 -19.73 21.26 14.74
CA SER A 27 -19.22 20.27 13.79
C SER A 27 -20.08 18.99 13.70
N ARG A 28 -21.36 19.13 13.96
CA ARG A 28 -22.37 18.17 13.51
C ARG A 28 -23.07 18.73 12.29
N GLY A 29 -22.42 18.66 11.13
CA GLY A 29 -23.05 19.26 9.96
C GLY A 29 -22.30 19.08 8.66
N ALA A 30 -21.44 18.11 8.56
CA ALA A 30 -20.87 17.75 7.26
C ALA A 30 -21.54 16.52 6.62
N ALA A 31 -22.63 16.01 7.21
CA ALA A 31 -23.39 14.91 6.63
C ALA A 31 -24.37 15.34 5.53
N GLY A 32 -24.63 16.65 5.38
CA GLY A 32 -25.65 17.16 4.45
C GLY A 32 -25.13 17.79 3.16
N ALA A 33 -23.80 17.99 3.02
CA ALA A 33 -23.26 18.75 1.88
C ALA A 33 -22.84 17.90 0.67
N CYS A 34 -23.05 16.60 0.72
CA CYS A 34 -22.56 15.67 -0.30
C CYS A 34 -23.64 14.98 -1.12
N GLU A 35 -24.90 15.36 -1.00
CA GLU A 35 -25.94 14.81 -1.88
C GLU A 35 -25.70 15.25 -3.33
N GLY A 36 -25.28 14.29 -4.15
CA GLY A 36 -25.22 14.43 -5.61
C GLY A 36 -23.86 14.65 -6.26
N SER A 37 -22.75 14.85 -5.52
CA SER A 37 -21.44 14.88 -6.16
C SER A 37 -20.77 13.50 -6.13
N ALA A 38 -20.28 13.03 -7.26
CA ALA A 38 -19.56 11.74 -7.39
C ALA A 38 -18.32 11.64 -6.47
N GLU A 39 -17.84 12.78 -5.95
CA GLU A 39 -16.69 12.86 -5.05
C GLU A 39 -17.02 12.50 -3.60
N CYS A 40 -18.29 12.62 -3.21
CA CYS A 40 -18.76 12.38 -1.85
C CYS A 40 -19.33 10.98 -1.61
N ILE A 41 -19.52 10.17 -2.64
CA ILE A 41 -19.99 8.81 -2.47
C ILE A 41 -18.84 7.99 -1.88
N GLN A 42 -18.96 7.65 -0.60
CA GLN A 42 -18.04 6.71 0.05
C GLN A 42 -18.51 5.28 -0.22
N GLU A 43 -17.58 4.45 -0.66
CA GLU A 43 -17.83 3.01 -0.66
C GLU A 43 -17.93 2.51 0.78
N GLN A 44 -18.90 1.62 1.05
CA GLN A 44 -19.02 1.00 2.38
C GLN A 44 -17.70 0.36 2.79
N ALA A 45 -17.32 0.56 4.05
CA ALA A 45 -16.12 -0.05 4.60
C ALA A 45 -16.22 -1.57 4.50
N ARG A 46 -15.21 -2.20 3.91
CA ARG A 46 -15.11 -3.65 3.80
C ARG A 46 -14.07 -4.14 4.80
N PRO A 47 -14.34 -5.25 5.52
CA PRO A 47 -13.39 -5.79 6.49
C PRO A 47 -12.01 -6.11 5.90
N ASP A 48 -11.98 -6.48 4.61
CA ASP A 48 -10.80 -6.85 3.86
C ASP A 48 -10.09 -5.68 3.17
N SER A 49 -10.70 -4.49 3.12
CA SER A 49 -10.05 -3.32 2.54
C SER A 49 -8.90 -2.83 3.42
N LEU A 50 -7.81 -2.36 2.82
CA LEU A 50 -6.66 -1.87 3.58
C LEU A 50 -6.03 -0.64 2.93
N ARG A 51 -5.36 0.14 3.79
CA ARG A 51 -4.39 1.16 3.40
C ARG A 51 -3.05 0.84 4.05
N ALA A 52 -2.00 0.68 3.24
CA ALA A 52 -0.64 0.49 3.72
C ALA A 52 0.22 1.70 3.39
N LYS A 53 1.08 2.11 4.34
CA LYS A 53 2.17 3.06 4.14
C LYS A 53 3.48 2.32 4.34
N PHE A 54 4.38 2.44 3.42
CA PHE A 54 5.66 1.76 3.44
C PHE A 54 6.72 2.53 2.65
N GLN A 55 7.96 2.17 2.83
CA GLN A 55 9.09 2.64 2.02
C GLN A 55 9.51 1.51 1.09
N LEU A 56 9.80 1.86 -0.15
CA LEU A 56 10.38 0.98 -1.16
C LEU A 56 11.83 1.38 -1.39
N ASN A 57 12.73 0.41 -1.31
CA ASN A 57 14.11 0.56 -1.75
C ASN A 57 14.33 -0.34 -2.96
N ILE A 58 14.62 0.26 -4.10
CA ILE A 58 14.88 -0.45 -5.36
C ILE A 58 16.37 -0.38 -5.64
N THR A 59 17.02 -1.55 -5.69
CA THR A 59 18.44 -1.64 -6.03
C THR A 59 18.58 -1.81 -7.54
N GLN A 60 19.24 -0.86 -8.19
CA GLN A 60 19.55 -0.89 -9.62
C GLN A 60 20.71 -1.86 -9.91
N GLU A 61 20.92 -2.19 -11.18
CA GLU A 61 22.02 -3.08 -11.62
C GLU A 61 23.41 -2.54 -11.25
N ASP A 62 23.58 -1.21 -11.24
CA ASP A 62 24.83 -0.55 -10.82
C ASP A 62 25.02 -0.52 -9.28
N GLY A 63 24.10 -1.12 -8.53
CA GLY A 63 24.10 -1.18 -7.07
C GLY A 63 23.55 0.05 -6.37
N LYS A 64 23.14 1.09 -7.11
CA LYS A 64 22.49 2.27 -6.52
C LYS A 64 21.11 1.92 -5.99
N VAL A 65 20.78 2.45 -4.83
CA VAL A 65 19.47 2.30 -4.21
C VAL A 65 18.64 3.56 -4.44
N GLN A 66 17.45 3.38 -4.97
CA GLN A 66 16.43 4.42 -5.06
C GLN A 66 15.38 4.18 -3.98
N GLU A 67 15.08 5.22 -3.22
CA GLU A 67 14.13 5.18 -2.12
C GLU A 67 12.86 5.94 -2.49
N PHE A 68 11.71 5.33 -2.18
CA PHE A 68 10.38 5.91 -2.39
C PHE A 68 9.50 5.70 -1.17
N ASP A 69 8.77 6.72 -0.77
CA ASP A 69 7.61 6.54 0.09
C ASP A 69 6.43 6.03 -0.74
N ALA A 70 5.71 5.07 -0.22
CA ALA A 70 4.62 4.42 -0.93
C ALA A 70 3.34 4.36 -0.10
N VAL A 71 2.21 4.53 -0.77
CA VAL A 71 0.88 4.30 -0.20
C VAL A 71 0.10 3.37 -1.10
N LEU A 72 -0.31 2.23 -0.56
CA LEU A 72 -1.21 1.29 -1.22
C LEU A 72 -2.62 1.42 -0.63
N PHE A 73 -3.61 1.54 -1.50
CA PHE A 73 -5.02 1.34 -1.21
C PHE A 73 -5.45 0.04 -1.87
N SER A 74 -6.12 -0.82 -1.13
CA SER A 74 -6.54 -2.14 -1.61
C SER A 74 -7.99 -2.43 -1.22
N VAL A 75 -8.75 -2.90 -2.20
CA VAL A 75 -9.98 -3.67 -2.03
C VAL A 75 -9.71 -5.00 -2.70
N PRO A 76 -9.36 -6.04 -1.93
CA PRO A 76 -8.85 -7.30 -2.46
C PRO A 76 -9.71 -7.89 -3.56
N GLY A 77 -9.06 -8.35 -4.63
CA GLY A 77 -9.71 -8.93 -5.81
C GLY A 77 -10.47 -7.95 -6.69
N LYS A 78 -10.64 -6.67 -6.29
CA LYS A 78 -11.41 -5.69 -7.05
C LYS A 78 -10.58 -4.55 -7.61
N ARG A 79 -9.76 -3.91 -6.76
CA ARG A 79 -8.97 -2.74 -7.18
C ARG A 79 -7.84 -2.45 -6.22
N TYR A 80 -6.76 -1.94 -6.80
CA TYR A 80 -5.57 -1.54 -6.08
C TYR A 80 -5.09 -0.19 -6.63
N ARG A 81 -4.71 0.71 -5.74
CA ARG A 81 -4.04 1.95 -6.11
C ARG A 81 -2.73 2.05 -5.35
N LEU A 82 -1.65 2.28 -6.06
CA LEU A 82 -0.33 2.53 -5.50
C LEU A 82 0.13 3.92 -5.88
N GLU A 83 0.63 4.65 -4.91
CA GLU A 83 1.26 5.95 -5.11
C GLU A 83 2.70 5.88 -4.64
N LEU A 84 3.62 6.33 -5.47
CA LEU A 84 5.04 6.43 -5.18
C LEU A 84 5.45 7.89 -5.13
N THR A 85 6.13 8.24 -4.05
CA THR A 85 6.63 9.59 -3.81
C THR A 85 8.13 9.50 -3.58
N GLY A 86 8.88 10.24 -4.34
CA GLY A 86 10.33 10.35 -4.22
C GLY A 86 10.76 11.34 -3.14
N PRO A 87 12.05 11.66 -3.07
CA PRO A 87 12.60 12.67 -2.17
C PRO A 87 11.84 14.00 -2.28
N LEU A 88 11.74 14.72 -1.17
CA LEU A 88 11.07 16.03 -1.07
C LEU A 88 9.55 15.98 -1.34
N GLY A 89 8.93 14.81 -1.28
CA GLY A 89 7.49 14.65 -1.48
C GLY A 89 7.02 14.77 -2.93
N ILE A 90 7.92 14.64 -3.91
CA ILE A 90 7.58 14.73 -5.33
C ILE A 90 6.94 13.41 -5.76
N GLY A 91 5.72 13.46 -6.30
CA GLY A 91 5.05 12.28 -6.87
C GLY A 91 5.81 11.76 -8.09
N VAL A 92 6.22 10.48 -8.04
CA VAL A 92 7.01 9.82 -9.09
C VAL A 92 6.11 8.97 -9.99
N ALA A 93 5.24 8.19 -9.38
CA ALA A 93 4.31 7.36 -10.11
C ALA A 93 3.00 7.15 -9.34
N SER A 94 1.91 7.02 -10.07
CA SER A 94 0.62 6.58 -9.53
C SER A 94 0.10 5.46 -10.40
N MET A 95 -0.32 4.36 -9.79
CA MET A 95 -0.89 3.21 -10.47
C MET A 95 -2.29 2.93 -9.96
N LEU A 96 -3.20 2.62 -10.84
CA LEU A 96 -4.52 2.10 -10.55
C LEU A 96 -4.73 0.82 -11.35
N TRP A 97 -5.06 -0.25 -10.66
CA TRP A 97 -5.53 -1.49 -11.22
C TRP A 97 -7.00 -1.73 -10.83
N THR A 98 -7.80 -2.23 -11.77
CA THR A 98 -9.18 -2.65 -11.59
C THR A 98 -9.42 -3.97 -12.34
N GLU A 99 -10.55 -4.60 -12.14
CA GLU A 99 -10.95 -5.81 -12.87
C GLU A 99 -10.97 -5.61 -14.40
N THR A 100 -11.18 -4.38 -14.87
CA THR A 100 -11.29 -4.06 -16.31
C THR A 100 -9.96 -3.63 -16.93
N GLY A 101 -8.94 -3.36 -16.15
CA GLY A 101 -7.64 -2.94 -16.66
C GLY A 101 -6.85 -2.11 -15.66
N TRP A 102 -5.77 -1.52 -16.14
CA TRP A 102 -4.87 -0.76 -15.30
C TRP A 102 -4.37 0.51 -16.00
N GLN A 103 -3.94 1.46 -15.20
CA GLN A 103 -3.35 2.72 -15.62
C GLN A 103 -2.16 3.06 -14.73
N MET A 104 -1.11 3.62 -15.33
CA MET A 104 0.03 4.21 -14.62
C MET A 104 0.26 5.62 -15.14
N VAL A 105 0.60 6.52 -14.24
CA VAL A 105 0.89 7.93 -14.53
C VAL A 105 2.25 8.26 -13.93
N PHE A 106 3.11 8.89 -14.71
CA PHE A 106 4.44 9.37 -14.33
C PHE A 106 4.45 10.90 -14.42
N PRO A 107 4.14 11.60 -13.31
CA PRO A 107 3.96 13.06 -13.33
C PRO A 107 5.21 13.83 -13.77
N THR A 108 6.39 13.36 -13.36
CA THR A 108 7.68 14.02 -13.68
C THR A 108 7.97 13.98 -15.16
N GLU A 109 7.73 12.84 -15.82
CA GLU A 109 7.97 12.64 -17.24
C GLU A 109 6.78 13.11 -18.10
N LYS A 110 5.64 13.44 -17.49
CA LYS A 110 4.38 13.77 -18.15
C LYS A 110 3.92 12.64 -19.10
N LEU A 111 4.08 11.41 -18.62
CA LEU A 111 3.73 10.20 -19.36
C LEU A 111 2.61 9.43 -18.65
N TYR A 112 1.88 8.63 -19.42
CA TYR A 112 0.96 7.63 -18.88
C TYR A 112 0.93 6.37 -19.74
N VAL A 113 0.59 5.26 -19.11
CA VAL A 113 0.41 3.95 -19.74
C VAL A 113 -0.94 3.40 -19.32
N LYS A 114 -1.62 2.72 -20.23
CA LYS A 114 -2.85 1.97 -19.95
C LYS A 114 -2.74 0.58 -20.52
N GLY A 115 -3.40 -0.38 -19.88
CA GLY A 115 -3.46 -1.74 -20.39
C GLY A 115 -4.69 -2.47 -19.87
N ASN A 116 -4.99 -3.58 -20.52
CA ASN A 116 -6.05 -4.49 -20.15
C ASN A 116 -5.43 -5.73 -19.50
N GLY A 117 -6.20 -6.40 -18.61
CA GLY A 117 -5.77 -7.65 -17.97
C GLY A 117 -5.08 -7.48 -16.62
N TYR A 118 -4.53 -8.59 -16.12
CA TYR A 118 -4.13 -8.73 -14.72
C TYR A 118 -2.72 -8.24 -14.38
N MET A 119 -1.92 -7.89 -15.40
CA MET A 119 -0.48 -7.76 -15.18
C MET A 119 -0.03 -6.32 -15.12
N VAL A 120 0.23 -5.84 -13.92
CA VAL A 120 1.03 -4.65 -13.72
C VAL A 120 2.23 -5.02 -12.86
N GLY A 121 3.41 -5.00 -13.45
CA GLY A 121 4.66 -5.06 -12.70
C GLY A 121 4.91 -3.70 -12.05
N LEU A 122 5.31 -3.71 -10.79
CA LEU A 122 5.79 -2.50 -10.12
C LEU A 122 7.10 -1.99 -10.73
N LEU A 123 7.85 -2.90 -11.31
CA LEU A 123 9.14 -2.65 -11.93
C LEU A 123 9.05 -3.17 -13.37
N ASN A 124 9.06 -2.28 -14.32
CA ASN A 124 9.00 -2.59 -15.74
C ASN A 124 10.38 -2.51 -16.39
N ASP A 125 11.38 -2.96 -15.68
CA ASP A 125 12.72 -3.16 -16.21
C ASP A 125 12.87 -4.64 -16.60
N ASN A 126 13.26 -4.91 -17.82
CA ASN A 126 13.47 -6.28 -18.32
C ASN A 126 14.58 -7.02 -17.54
N THR A 127 15.39 -6.30 -16.77
CA THR A 127 16.47 -6.83 -15.95
C THR A 127 16.03 -7.22 -14.56
N LEU A 128 14.91 -6.65 -14.06
CA LEU A 128 14.40 -6.91 -12.72
C LEU A 128 13.22 -7.89 -12.75
N PRO A 129 13.08 -8.73 -11.70
CA PRO A 129 11.93 -9.61 -11.56
C PRO A 129 10.64 -8.81 -11.46
N LEU A 130 9.61 -9.31 -12.10
CA LEU A 130 8.30 -8.68 -12.08
C LEU A 130 7.64 -8.90 -10.72
N VAL A 131 7.45 -7.84 -9.94
CA VAL A 131 6.67 -7.87 -8.69
C VAL A 131 5.29 -7.29 -8.98
N HIS A 132 4.27 -8.12 -8.84
CA HIS A 132 2.89 -7.71 -9.13
C HIS A 132 2.28 -6.99 -7.94
N ILE A 133 1.46 -5.97 -8.21
CA ILE A 133 0.72 -5.24 -7.15
C ILE A 133 -0.14 -6.17 -6.29
N HIS A 134 -0.69 -7.23 -6.87
CA HIS A 134 -1.44 -8.25 -6.13
C HIS A 134 -0.60 -8.99 -5.10
N GLN A 135 0.67 -9.28 -5.43
CA GLN A 135 1.60 -9.92 -4.49
C GLN A 135 1.91 -8.98 -3.32
N VAL A 136 2.18 -7.71 -3.63
CA VAL A 136 2.43 -6.70 -2.59
C VAL A 136 1.21 -6.50 -1.71
N ALA A 137 0.00 -6.42 -2.29
CA ALA A 137 -1.23 -6.30 -1.53
C ALA A 137 -1.47 -7.52 -0.63
N ALA A 138 -1.25 -8.74 -1.15
CA ALA A 138 -1.39 -9.99 -0.39
C ALA A 138 -0.46 -10.04 0.83
N LEU A 139 0.77 -9.53 0.71
CA LEU A 139 1.70 -9.43 1.82
C LEU A 139 1.15 -8.55 2.96
N PHE A 140 0.52 -7.41 2.62
CA PHE A 140 -0.11 -6.54 3.62
C PHE A 140 -1.42 -7.12 4.20
N GLU A 141 -2.00 -8.10 3.54
CA GLU A 141 -3.11 -8.90 4.06
C GLU A 141 -2.64 -10.04 5.00
N GLY A 142 -1.33 -10.18 5.17
CA GLY A 142 -0.72 -11.29 5.94
C GLY A 142 -0.63 -12.60 5.18
N LYS A 143 -0.86 -12.59 3.87
CA LYS A 143 -0.78 -13.76 3.00
C LYS A 143 0.66 -13.92 2.48
N LEU A 144 1.49 -14.59 3.25
CA LEU A 144 2.92 -14.79 2.92
C LEU A 144 3.14 -15.98 1.98
N LEU A 145 2.20 -16.89 1.90
CA LEU A 145 2.22 -18.08 1.03
C LEU A 145 1.07 -18.02 0.01
N PRO A 146 1.14 -18.79 -1.08
CA PRO A 146 0.02 -18.97 -2.00
C PRO A 146 -1.24 -19.45 -1.29
N GLU A 147 -2.42 -19.03 -1.73
CA GLU A 147 -3.69 -19.41 -1.08
C GLU A 147 -3.98 -20.91 -1.17
N ARG A 148 -3.54 -21.56 -2.25
CA ARG A 148 -3.79 -22.99 -2.50
C ARG A 148 -2.52 -23.66 -2.95
N PHE A 149 -2.07 -24.60 -2.16
CA PHE A 149 -0.90 -25.42 -2.47
C PHE A 149 -0.98 -26.78 -1.75
N GLU A 150 -0.24 -27.73 -2.27
CA GLU A 150 -0.03 -29.06 -1.69
C GLU A 150 1.41 -29.15 -1.18
N LYS A 151 1.60 -29.62 0.07
CA LYS A 151 2.91 -29.91 0.63
C LYS A 151 3.41 -31.21 0.02
N THR A 152 4.59 -31.21 -0.56
CA THR A 152 5.19 -32.38 -1.22
C THR A 152 6.33 -33.01 -0.42
N GLY A 153 6.83 -32.30 0.59
CA GLY A 153 7.86 -32.79 1.50
C GLY A 153 8.26 -31.77 2.54
N SER A 154 8.93 -32.21 3.59
CA SER A 154 9.53 -31.34 4.61
C SER A 154 10.85 -31.90 5.11
N LYS A 155 11.75 -31.01 5.51
CA LYS A 155 13.07 -31.33 6.06
C LYS A 155 13.49 -30.28 7.07
N ASP A 156 13.92 -30.71 8.23
CA ASP A 156 14.51 -29.80 9.22
C ASP A 156 15.98 -29.49 8.86
N SER A 157 16.30 -28.21 8.92
CA SER A 157 17.66 -27.73 8.64
C SER A 157 17.96 -26.53 9.54
N SER A 158 18.92 -26.70 10.45
CA SER A 158 19.44 -25.62 11.33
C SER A 158 18.34 -24.86 12.09
N GLY A 159 17.32 -25.59 12.60
CA GLY A 159 16.21 -25.00 13.38
C GLY A 159 15.14 -24.31 12.53
N VAL A 160 15.17 -24.53 11.22
CA VAL A 160 14.12 -24.10 10.28
C VAL A 160 13.57 -25.34 9.58
N THR A 161 12.26 -25.51 9.59
CA THR A 161 11.60 -26.53 8.77
C THR A 161 11.45 -26.02 7.36
N VAL A 162 12.17 -26.62 6.42
CA VAL A 162 12.06 -26.34 4.99
C VAL A 162 10.97 -27.21 4.39
N VAL A 163 9.94 -26.59 3.84
CA VAL A 163 8.80 -27.27 3.22
C VAL A 163 8.86 -27.09 1.72
N SER A 164 8.77 -28.20 0.97
CA SER A 164 8.56 -28.20 -0.47
C SER A 164 7.05 -28.27 -0.76
N ALA A 165 6.60 -27.52 -1.75
CA ALA A 165 5.20 -27.42 -2.06
C ALA A 165 4.96 -27.16 -3.56
N LYS A 166 3.72 -27.41 -4.00
CA LYS A 166 3.26 -27.22 -5.37
C LYS A 166 1.98 -26.40 -5.37
N GLU A 167 1.97 -25.31 -6.10
CA GLU A 167 0.77 -24.48 -6.32
C GLU A 167 -0.27 -25.23 -7.18
N SER A 168 -1.51 -24.82 -7.12
CA SER A 168 -2.60 -25.33 -7.99
C SER A 168 -2.30 -25.19 -9.48
N THR A 169 -1.45 -24.22 -9.83
CA THR A 169 -0.94 -24.00 -11.21
C THR A 169 0.13 -25.00 -11.62
N GLY A 170 0.57 -25.89 -10.72
CA GLY A 170 1.66 -26.82 -10.94
C GLY A 170 3.05 -26.27 -10.62
N ARG A 171 3.18 -24.98 -10.29
CA ARG A 171 4.47 -24.34 -9.98
C ARG A 171 5.01 -24.84 -8.64
N LEU A 172 6.27 -25.26 -8.64
CA LEU A 172 6.97 -25.69 -7.43
C LEU A 172 7.53 -24.49 -6.68
N PHE A 173 7.51 -24.57 -5.37
CA PHE A 173 8.17 -23.63 -4.48
C PHE A 173 8.61 -24.31 -3.17
N SER A 174 9.43 -23.65 -2.42
CA SER A 174 9.77 -24.04 -1.05
C SER A 174 9.69 -22.84 -0.11
N TYR A 175 9.47 -23.09 1.15
CA TYR A 175 9.49 -22.05 2.18
C TYR A 175 10.13 -22.59 3.46
N GLY A 176 10.74 -21.68 4.21
CA GLY A 176 11.26 -21.96 5.54
C GLY A 176 10.30 -21.47 6.60
N GLU A 177 10.02 -22.34 7.58
CA GLU A 177 9.18 -22.03 8.74
C GLU A 177 9.99 -22.22 10.01
N LYS A 178 9.90 -21.26 10.93
CA LYS A 178 10.46 -21.34 12.26
C LYS A 178 9.43 -20.86 13.27
N ASP A 179 9.20 -21.62 14.33
CA ASP A 179 8.24 -21.30 15.39
C ASP A 179 6.82 -20.96 14.85
N GLY A 180 6.38 -21.73 13.83
CA GLY A 180 5.07 -21.53 13.16
C GLY A 180 5.00 -20.31 12.24
N ARG A 181 6.14 -19.69 11.91
CA ARG A 181 6.20 -18.47 11.10
C ARG A 181 7.04 -18.65 9.86
N VAL A 182 6.51 -18.20 8.74
CA VAL A 182 7.23 -18.22 7.47
C VAL A 182 8.35 -17.17 7.49
N GLN A 183 9.58 -17.64 7.31
CA GLN A 183 10.78 -16.80 7.29
C GLN A 183 11.17 -16.40 5.88
N TRP A 184 10.90 -17.25 4.91
CA TRP A 184 11.21 -17.01 3.52
C TRP A 184 10.40 -17.91 2.60
N LEU A 185 10.25 -17.47 1.35
CA LEU A 185 9.65 -18.18 0.23
C LEU A 185 10.64 -18.18 -0.92
N LEU A 186 10.89 -19.34 -1.53
CA LEU A 186 11.77 -19.53 -2.68
C LEU A 186 10.99 -20.11 -3.86
N ARG A 187 11.10 -19.47 -5.01
CA ARG A 187 10.51 -19.92 -6.29
C ARG A 187 11.57 -19.91 -7.37
N THR A 188 11.28 -20.61 -8.47
CA THR A 188 12.07 -20.47 -9.70
C THR A 188 11.39 -19.41 -10.56
N GLY A 189 12.13 -18.39 -10.95
CA GLY A 189 11.69 -17.36 -11.89
C GLY A 189 11.44 -17.89 -13.30
N ARG A 190 10.89 -17.07 -14.18
CA ARG A 190 10.60 -17.45 -15.57
C ARG A 190 11.87 -17.78 -16.37
N ASP A 191 12.98 -17.17 -16.01
CA ASP A 191 14.30 -17.37 -16.62
C ASP A 191 15.10 -18.52 -15.97
N GLY A 192 14.46 -19.29 -15.09
CA GLY A 192 15.09 -20.40 -14.36
C GLY A 192 15.91 -19.98 -13.14
N LYS A 193 16.06 -18.69 -12.87
CA LYS A 193 16.81 -18.20 -11.71
C LYS A 193 16.00 -18.27 -10.41
N PRO A 194 16.66 -18.49 -9.25
CA PRO A 194 15.99 -18.50 -7.97
C PRO A 194 15.52 -17.08 -7.59
N GLU A 195 14.26 -16.97 -7.21
CA GLU A 195 13.63 -15.78 -6.65
C GLU A 195 13.23 -16.07 -5.21
N LYS A 196 13.79 -15.32 -4.27
CA LYS A 196 13.54 -15.49 -2.84
C LYS A 196 12.88 -14.25 -2.26
N THR A 197 11.84 -14.47 -1.49
CA THR A 197 11.24 -13.44 -0.63
C THR A 197 11.60 -13.77 0.81
N VAL A 198 12.19 -12.83 1.52
CA VAL A 198 12.61 -12.98 2.92
C VAL A 198 11.77 -12.05 3.79
N PHE A 199 11.25 -12.58 4.90
CA PHE A 199 10.43 -11.84 5.87
C PHE A 199 11.28 -11.57 7.11
N LEU A 200 11.50 -10.30 7.41
CA LEU A 200 12.41 -9.85 8.45
C LEU A 200 11.68 -8.97 9.47
N ASP A 201 12.31 -8.77 10.62
CA ASP A 201 11.88 -7.83 11.65
C ASP A 201 10.41 -8.04 12.04
N GLU A 202 10.12 -9.21 12.60
CA GLU A 202 8.79 -9.54 13.07
C GLU A 202 8.21 -8.45 13.98
N GLY A 203 6.95 -8.14 13.78
CA GLY A 203 6.26 -7.13 14.56
C GLY A 203 4.77 -7.31 14.55
N THR A 204 4.10 -6.41 15.24
CA THR A 204 2.64 -6.35 15.26
C THR A 204 2.19 -5.05 14.61
N LEU A 205 1.36 -5.16 13.59
CA LEU A 205 0.71 -4.02 12.93
C LEU A 205 -0.81 -4.20 13.04
N GLU A 206 -1.48 -3.25 13.70
CA GLU A 206 -2.91 -3.33 14.04
C GLU A 206 -3.33 -4.67 14.69
N GLY A 207 -2.53 -5.17 15.64
CA GLY A 207 -2.81 -6.40 16.36
C GLY A 207 -2.53 -7.70 15.57
N ARG A 208 -2.04 -7.61 14.33
CA ARG A 208 -1.67 -8.76 13.50
C ARG A 208 -0.16 -8.92 13.46
N ALA A 209 0.30 -10.15 13.68
CA ALA A 209 1.70 -10.49 13.50
C ALA A 209 2.05 -10.43 12.01
N MET A 210 3.04 -9.64 11.63
CA MET A 210 3.52 -9.54 10.27
C MET A 210 4.96 -8.99 10.23
N PRO A 211 5.73 -9.31 9.17
CA PRO A 211 7.07 -8.76 9.02
C PRO A 211 7.01 -7.24 8.84
N LYS A 212 7.96 -6.52 9.40
CA LYS A 212 8.15 -5.08 9.15
C LYS A 212 9.01 -4.79 7.94
N ASN A 213 9.85 -5.76 7.57
CA ASN A 213 10.72 -5.67 6.40
C ASN A 213 10.53 -6.92 5.53
N ILE A 214 10.35 -6.71 4.23
CA ILE A 214 10.21 -7.77 3.22
C ILE A 214 11.22 -7.50 2.13
N ARG A 215 12.11 -8.49 1.90
CA ARG A 215 13.19 -8.40 0.94
C ARG A 215 12.94 -9.36 -0.21
N PHE A 216 13.12 -8.89 -1.42
CA PHE A 216 13.06 -9.69 -2.64
C PHE A 216 14.45 -9.83 -3.23
N GLU A 217 14.86 -11.07 -3.43
CA GLU A 217 16.15 -11.43 -3.96
C GLU A 217 15.98 -12.23 -5.25
N ARG A 218 16.88 -12.03 -6.20
CA ARG A 218 17.01 -12.84 -7.39
C ARG A 218 18.47 -13.20 -7.58
N ASP A 219 18.73 -14.50 -7.75
CA ASP A 219 20.09 -15.01 -7.89
C ASP A 219 21.02 -14.56 -6.74
N GLY A 220 20.48 -14.52 -5.52
CA GLY A 220 21.16 -14.08 -4.31
C GLY A 220 21.38 -12.57 -4.16
N LYS A 221 20.91 -11.76 -5.11
CA LYS A 221 21.02 -10.30 -5.06
C LYS A 221 19.68 -9.66 -4.68
N VAL A 222 19.72 -8.75 -3.72
CA VAL A 222 18.55 -7.94 -3.34
C VAL A 222 18.25 -6.94 -4.45
N PHE A 223 17.01 -6.90 -4.92
CA PHE A 223 16.57 -5.91 -5.90
C PHE A 223 15.43 -5.03 -5.40
N LEU A 224 14.69 -5.47 -4.38
CA LEU A 224 13.60 -4.70 -3.79
C LEU A 224 13.50 -4.98 -2.30
N GLU A 225 13.33 -3.94 -1.49
CA GLU A 225 12.97 -4.05 -0.09
C GLU A 225 11.74 -3.19 0.22
N ILE A 226 10.86 -3.72 1.06
CA ILE A 226 9.65 -3.05 1.54
C ILE A 226 9.76 -2.88 3.05
N PHE A 227 9.80 -1.66 3.54
CA PHE A 227 9.77 -1.33 4.96
C PHE A 227 8.37 -0.86 5.33
N ILE A 228 7.62 -1.68 6.05
CA ILE A 228 6.23 -1.40 6.39
C ILE A 228 6.17 -0.41 7.54
N LYS A 229 5.59 0.77 7.29
CA LYS A 229 5.42 1.82 8.31
C LYS A 229 4.07 1.70 9.03
N LYS A 230 3.01 1.42 8.27
CA LYS A 230 1.64 1.31 8.81
C LYS A 230 0.74 0.54 7.87
N VAL A 231 -0.09 -0.34 8.42
CA VAL A 231 -1.22 -0.97 7.71
C VAL A 231 -2.49 -0.65 8.48
N THR A 232 -3.58 -0.34 7.81
CA THR A 232 -4.88 -0.06 8.42
C THR A 232 -5.94 -0.77 7.62
N HIS A 233 -6.73 -1.63 8.28
CA HIS A 233 -7.78 -2.44 7.67
C HIS A 233 -9.17 -1.83 7.85
N GLY A 234 -10.16 -2.36 7.12
CA GLY A 234 -11.57 -1.99 7.23
C GLY A 234 -11.86 -0.54 6.85
N LYS A 235 -11.09 0.07 5.94
CA LYS A 235 -11.27 1.45 5.52
C LYS A 235 -12.27 1.57 4.38
N SER A 236 -13.14 2.56 4.47
CA SER A 236 -13.87 3.06 3.31
C SER A 236 -13.01 4.03 2.53
N PHE A 237 -13.15 4.01 1.22
CA PHE A 237 -12.45 4.91 0.31
C PHE A 237 -13.46 5.67 -0.55
N SER A 238 -13.19 6.94 -0.81
CA SER A 238 -13.99 7.73 -1.73
C SER A 238 -13.86 7.20 -3.16
N LEU A 239 -14.85 7.45 -4.01
CA LEU A 239 -14.75 7.10 -5.43
C LEU A 239 -13.56 7.80 -6.11
N GLY A 240 -13.17 8.99 -5.64
CA GLY A 240 -11.99 9.71 -6.11
C GLY A 240 -10.68 8.96 -5.89
N THR A 241 -10.60 8.11 -4.84
CA THR A 241 -9.43 7.23 -4.62
C THR A 241 -9.20 6.30 -5.81
N TRP A 242 -10.25 5.92 -6.55
CA TRP A 242 -10.22 4.98 -7.66
C TRP A 242 -10.19 5.66 -9.03
N ARG A 243 -9.67 6.88 -9.09
CA ARG A 243 -9.49 7.62 -10.34
C ARG A 243 -8.09 8.19 -10.40
N LEU A 244 -7.39 8.01 -11.50
CA LEU A 244 -6.17 8.74 -11.80
C LEU A 244 -6.52 9.94 -12.65
N ASN A 245 -6.13 11.11 -12.21
CA ASN A 245 -6.23 12.31 -13.02
C ASN A 245 -5.04 12.33 -14.00
N ILE A 246 -5.34 12.20 -15.30
CA ILE A 246 -4.34 12.26 -16.36
C ILE A 246 -4.53 13.60 -17.08
N PRO A 247 -3.62 14.58 -16.88
CA PRO A 247 -3.71 15.87 -17.57
C PRO A 247 -3.64 15.69 -19.08
N LYS A 248 -4.35 16.53 -19.83
CA LYS A 248 -4.37 16.49 -21.31
C LYS A 248 -2.99 16.67 -21.95
N SER A 249 -2.05 17.27 -21.21
CA SER A 249 -0.66 17.48 -21.66
C SER A 249 0.23 16.25 -21.56
N PHE A 250 -0.26 15.15 -20.92
CA PHE A 250 0.52 13.93 -20.79
C PHE A 250 0.43 13.08 -22.04
N LYS A 251 1.55 12.45 -22.39
CA LYS A 251 1.66 11.58 -23.58
C LYS A 251 1.40 10.13 -23.20
N ALA A 252 0.64 9.42 -24.03
CA ALA A 252 0.50 7.97 -23.92
C ALA A 252 1.82 7.29 -24.33
N VAL A 253 2.16 6.18 -23.66
CA VAL A 253 3.27 5.30 -24.03
C VAL A 253 2.70 3.94 -24.39
N GLY A 254 3.09 3.40 -25.54
CA GLY A 254 2.73 2.03 -25.95
C GLY A 254 1.41 1.90 -26.73
N GLU A 255 0.94 2.98 -27.35
CA GLU A 255 -0.06 2.92 -28.42
C GLU A 255 0.60 2.72 -29.78
#